data_be99bf9ea18a9b7309110332dc3cfe9e
#
_entry.id   be99bf9ea18a9b7309110332dc3cfe9e
#
_cell.length_a   1.000
_cell.length_b   1.000
_cell.length_c   1.000
_cell.angle_alpha   90.00
_cell.angle_beta   90.00
_cell.angle_gamma   90.00
#
_symmetry.space_group_name_H-M   'P 1'
#
loop_
_entity.id
_entity.type
_entity.pdbx_description
1 polymer ?
#
loop_
_entity_poly.entity_id
_entity_poly.type
_entity_poly.pdbx_seq_one_letter_code
_entity_poly.pdbx_strand_id
1 'polypeptide(L)'
;MMDQLIVKNLTKQYRRQVVLDNILFTLAPAKIYGLLGRNGAGKTTLLNIMSNRIFPTSGEVQIGNEDVNNNDDLLSKIFLMSEVNLYPRQMKISQTFDLADAAYNNFDYDLADRLLKVFGLNDRMKITNLSTGQRTASKLIVALAVNADYVLLDEPILGLDANHRDSFYKELVKTYQERPRTFVLSTHLIEEIQQLVEHVLIMDQHRIIINEDTEDLLAKAYAVSGPAKLVDEYAAGLKVLQTEMMGNIKTAYLLDHLDEQRVIPDQVKIGHYDLQHLFIYLTNGGEH
;
A
#
# COMPACT_ATOMS: atom_id res chain seq x y z
N MET A 1 -15.26 17.16 9.16
CA MET A 1 -15.19 15.68 9.04
C MET A 1 -14.44 15.42 7.75
N MET A 2 -13.45 14.52 7.74
CA MET A 2 -12.68 14.20 6.54
C MET A 2 -13.57 13.40 5.57
N ASP A 3 -13.66 13.83 4.30
CA ASP A 3 -14.48 13.15 3.29
C ASP A 3 -13.79 11.88 2.77
N GLN A 4 -14.49 11.00 2.06
CA GLN A 4 -13.92 9.83 1.41
C GLN A 4 -13.25 10.22 0.10
N LEU A 5 -12.11 9.59 -0.22
CA LEU A 5 -11.53 9.64 -1.57
C LEU A 5 -12.03 8.46 -2.38
N ILE A 6 -12.60 8.74 -3.55
CA ILE A 6 -13.26 7.75 -4.41
C ILE A 6 -12.57 7.73 -5.76
N VAL A 7 -12.14 6.58 -6.20
CA VAL A 7 -11.65 6.31 -7.56
C VAL A 7 -12.75 5.62 -8.33
N LYS A 8 -13.25 6.25 -9.42
CA LYS A 8 -14.42 5.79 -10.18
C LYS A 8 -14.05 5.39 -11.60
N ASN A 9 -14.19 4.09 -11.90
CA ASN A 9 -14.05 3.50 -13.26
C ASN A 9 -12.79 4.00 -13.99
N LEU A 10 -11.68 4.12 -13.24
CA LEU A 10 -10.47 4.75 -13.71
C LEU A 10 -9.73 3.84 -14.68
N THR A 11 -9.49 4.32 -15.88
CA THR A 11 -8.70 3.63 -16.91
C THR A 11 -7.54 4.50 -17.35
N LYS A 12 -6.37 3.90 -17.52
CA LYS A 12 -5.21 4.55 -18.10
C LYS A 12 -4.60 3.70 -19.20
N GLN A 13 -4.46 4.30 -20.35
CA GLN A 13 -3.81 3.69 -21.51
C GLN A 13 -2.69 4.61 -22.02
N TYR A 14 -1.54 4.03 -22.30
CA TYR A 14 -0.43 4.68 -23.01
C TYR A 14 -0.30 4.07 -24.39
N ARG A 15 -0.63 4.85 -25.42
CA ARG A 15 -0.68 4.35 -26.82
C ARG A 15 -1.62 3.14 -26.91
N ARG A 16 -1.10 1.91 -27.02
CA ARG A 16 -1.86 0.65 -27.13
C ARG A 16 -1.81 -0.21 -25.87
N GLN A 17 -1.07 0.21 -24.85
CA GLN A 17 -0.90 -0.56 -23.61
C GLN A 17 -1.84 -0.01 -22.54
N VAL A 18 -2.76 -0.85 -22.08
CA VAL A 18 -3.58 -0.58 -20.87
C VAL A 18 -2.68 -0.79 -19.65
N VAL A 19 -2.66 0.18 -18.73
CA VAL A 19 -1.87 0.15 -17.48
C VAL A 19 -2.79 0.16 -16.26
N LEU A 20 -4.00 0.72 -16.40
CA LEU A 20 -5.08 0.60 -15.42
C LEU A 20 -6.36 0.31 -16.18
N ASP A 21 -7.12 -0.68 -15.75
CA ASP A 21 -8.32 -1.15 -16.39
C ASP A 21 -9.50 -1.12 -15.42
N ASN A 22 -10.37 -0.11 -15.59
CA ASN A 22 -11.60 0.06 -14.83
C ASN A 22 -11.44 -0.05 -13.31
N ILE A 23 -10.48 0.70 -12.74
CA ILE A 23 -10.21 0.72 -11.30
C ILE A 23 -11.35 1.41 -10.56
N LEU A 24 -11.88 0.75 -9.54
CA LEU A 24 -12.95 1.24 -8.68
C LEU A 24 -12.67 0.88 -7.22
N PHE A 25 -12.53 1.89 -6.36
CA PHE A 25 -12.46 1.72 -4.90
C PHE A 25 -12.71 3.03 -4.16
N THR A 26 -12.89 2.92 -2.85
CA THR A 26 -13.07 4.05 -1.95
C THR A 26 -12.07 3.95 -0.80
N LEU A 27 -11.39 5.04 -0.50
CA LEU A 27 -10.58 5.18 0.70
C LEU A 27 -11.41 5.87 1.79
N ALA A 28 -11.69 5.15 2.86
CA ALA A 28 -12.27 5.73 4.06
C ALA A 28 -11.27 6.65 4.76
N PRO A 29 -11.74 7.69 5.45
CA PRO A 29 -10.89 8.56 6.25
C PRO A 29 -10.19 7.82 7.39
N ALA A 30 -9.00 8.31 7.76
CA ALA A 30 -8.25 7.86 8.92
C ALA A 30 -8.08 6.32 8.96
N LYS A 31 -7.49 5.76 7.88
CA LYS A 31 -7.19 4.33 7.75
C LYS A 31 -5.85 4.13 7.04
N ILE A 32 -5.13 3.07 7.39
CA ILE A 32 -3.88 2.69 6.73
C ILE A 32 -4.16 1.60 5.69
N TYR A 33 -3.93 1.93 4.42
CA TYR A 33 -4.13 1.05 3.27
C TYR A 33 -2.81 0.49 2.75
N GLY A 34 -2.80 -0.79 2.41
CA GLY A 34 -1.75 -1.42 1.60
C GLY A 34 -2.19 -1.51 0.14
N LEU A 35 -1.48 -0.84 -0.77
CA LEU A 35 -1.63 -1.00 -2.22
C LEU A 35 -0.58 -2.00 -2.71
N LEU A 36 -0.97 -3.26 -2.81
CA LEU A 36 -0.10 -4.38 -3.11
C LEU A 36 -0.18 -4.76 -4.58
N GLY A 37 0.92 -5.19 -5.16
CA GLY A 37 0.95 -5.62 -6.55
C GLY A 37 2.37 -5.84 -7.03
N ARG A 38 2.55 -6.72 -8.02
CA ARG A 38 3.86 -6.96 -8.66
C ARG A 38 4.38 -5.69 -9.35
N ASN A 39 5.67 -5.67 -9.67
CA ASN A 39 6.23 -4.60 -10.48
C ASN A 39 5.53 -4.54 -11.85
N GLY A 40 5.13 -3.34 -12.27
CA GLY A 40 4.37 -3.15 -13.50
C GLY A 40 2.84 -3.32 -13.38
N ALA A 41 2.29 -3.68 -12.21
CA ALA A 41 0.84 -3.81 -12.01
C ALA A 41 0.04 -2.50 -12.19
N GLY A 42 0.72 -1.34 -12.12
CA GLY A 42 0.09 -0.02 -12.31
C GLY A 42 0.03 0.84 -11.04
N LYS A 43 0.56 0.38 -9.89
CA LYS A 43 0.50 1.09 -8.60
C LYS A 43 0.95 2.54 -8.68
N THR A 44 2.17 2.78 -9.15
CA THR A 44 2.73 4.15 -9.34
C THR A 44 1.86 5.00 -10.25
N THR A 45 1.32 4.43 -11.33
CA THR A 45 0.43 5.13 -12.26
C THR A 45 -0.87 5.54 -11.55
N LEU A 46 -1.45 4.64 -10.78
CA LEU A 46 -2.65 4.91 -9.98
C LEU A 46 -2.43 6.05 -8.99
N LEU A 47 -1.35 5.99 -8.19
CA LEU A 47 -1.01 7.04 -7.22
C LEU A 47 -0.75 8.41 -7.90
N ASN A 48 -0.11 8.41 -9.07
CA ASN A 48 0.09 9.66 -9.82
C ASN A 48 -1.23 10.24 -10.36
N ILE A 49 -2.21 9.40 -10.74
CA ILE A 49 -3.53 9.89 -11.14
C ILE A 49 -4.29 10.42 -9.92
N MET A 50 -4.29 9.68 -8.80
CA MET A 50 -4.95 10.11 -7.57
C MET A 50 -4.44 11.47 -7.07
N SER A 51 -3.16 11.78 -7.30
CA SER A 51 -2.55 13.07 -6.96
C SER A 51 -2.56 14.09 -8.11
N ASN A 52 -3.32 13.84 -9.18
CA ASN A 52 -3.46 14.69 -10.37
C ASN A 52 -2.14 15.04 -11.08
N ARG A 53 -1.08 14.21 -10.91
CA ARG A 53 0.19 14.40 -11.64
C ARG A 53 0.13 13.93 -13.09
N ILE A 54 -0.77 12.98 -13.37
CA ILE A 54 -1.11 12.53 -14.73
C ILE A 54 -2.63 12.35 -14.84
N PHE A 55 -3.18 12.62 -16.02
CA PHE A 55 -4.61 12.47 -16.26
C PHE A 55 -4.96 11.02 -16.62
N PRO A 56 -6.12 10.50 -16.20
CA PRO A 56 -6.65 9.23 -16.67
C PRO A 56 -7.03 9.31 -18.15
N THR A 57 -7.24 8.15 -18.80
CA THR A 57 -7.85 8.07 -20.12
C THR A 57 -9.37 8.19 -20.00
N SER A 58 -9.94 7.62 -18.94
CA SER A 58 -11.36 7.76 -18.56
C SER A 58 -11.51 7.50 -17.06
N GLY A 59 -12.66 7.86 -16.52
CA GLY A 59 -12.93 7.80 -15.07
C GLY A 59 -12.43 9.05 -14.35
N GLU A 60 -12.62 9.10 -13.06
CA GLU A 60 -12.33 10.27 -12.22
C GLU A 60 -11.90 9.89 -10.81
N VAL A 61 -11.27 10.84 -10.11
CA VAL A 61 -10.96 10.76 -8.68
C VAL A 61 -11.71 11.89 -7.97
N GLN A 62 -12.45 11.53 -6.92
CA GLN A 62 -13.24 12.48 -6.15
C GLN A 62 -12.84 12.49 -4.68
N ILE A 63 -13.00 13.62 -4.02
CA ILE A 63 -13.06 13.73 -2.55
C ILE A 63 -14.47 14.18 -2.20
N GLY A 64 -15.21 13.37 -1.44
CA GLY A 64 -16.64 13.55 -1.26
C GLY A 64 -17.38 13.39 -2.60
N ASN A 65 -18.00 14.48 -3.09
CA ASN A 65 -18.74 14.48 -4.34
C ASN A 65 -18.08 15.36 -5.43
N GLU A 66 -16.87 15.85 -5.21
CA GLU A 66 -16.19 16.78 -6.10
C GLU A 66 -14.95 16.14 -6.73
N ASP A 67 -14.79 16.32 -8.05
CA ASP A 67 -13.61 15.87 -8.79
C ASP A 67 -12.38 16.65 -8.33
N VAL A 68 -11.29 15.94 -8.04
CA VAL A 68 -9.99 16.55 -7.67
C VAL A 68 -9.34 17.28 -8.85
N ASN A 69 -9.76 16.97 -10.07
CA ASN A 69 -9.20 17.57 -11.27
C ASN A 69 -9.52 19.07 -11.32
N ASN A 70 -8.49 19.91 -11.46
CA ASN A 70 -8.58 21.38 -11.46
C ASN A 70 -9.20 22.00 -10.18
N ASN A 71 -9.09 21.31 -9.03
CA ASN A 71 -9.53 21.81 -7.74
C ASN A 71 -8.33 21.86 -6.77
N ASP A 72 -7.67 23.01 -6.66
CA ASP A 72 -6.45 23.17 -5.86
C ASP A 72 -6.70 22.93 -4.36
N ASP A 73 -7.89 23.28 -3.86
CA ASP A 73 -8.27 23.04 -2.46
C ASP A 73 -8.35 21.53 -2.15
N LEU A 74 -8.88 20.73 -3.06
CA LEU A 74 -8.92 19.28 -2.92
C LEU A 74 -7.55 18.65 -3.14
N LEU A 75 -6.76 19.18 -4.08
CA LEU A 75 -5.40 18.70 -4.33
C LEU A 75 -4.47 18.96 -3.16
N SER A 76 -4.66 20.04 -2.41
CA SER A 76 -3.92 20.31 -1.18
C SER A 76 -4.18 19.27 -0.07
N LYS A 77 -5.24 18.47 -0.17
CA LYS A 77 -5.54 17.37 0.75
C LYS A 77 -4.81 16.07 0.40
N ILE A 78 -4.16 15.98 -0.78
CA ILE A 78 -3.49 14.75 -1.25
C ILE A 78 -2.00 14.99 -1.40
N PHE A 79 -1.19 14.34 -0.58
CA PHE A 79 0.27 14.33 -0.71
C PHE A 79 0.74 13.02 -1.34
N LEU A 80 1.60 13.08 -2.35
CA LEU A 80 2.27 11.91 -2.91
C LEU A 80 3.78 11.98 -2.72
N MET A 81 4.31 11.07 -1.92
CA MET A 81 5.73 10.74 -1.92
C MET A 81 6.03 9.79 -3.07
N SER A 82 6.70 10.29 -4.10
CA SER A 82 7.13 9.49 -5.24
C SER A 82 8.47 8.79 -4.98
N GLU A 83 8.67 7.61 -5.57
CA GLU A 83 9.99 6.96 -5.61
C GLU A 83 11.04 7.89 -6.25
N VAL A 84 10.68 8.53 -7.36
CA VAL A 84 11.55 9.48 -8.05
C VAL A 84 11.75 10.75 -7.23
N ASN A 85 12.98 11.23 -7.19
CA ASN A 85 13.26 12.52 -6.53
C ASN A 85 12.85 13.68 -7.45
N LEU A 86 11.86 14.44 -7.00
CA LEU A 86 11.35 15.61 -7.72
C LEU A 86 11.98 16.94 -7.28
N TYR A 87 12.79 16.91 -6.21
CA TYR A 87 13.44 18.13 -5.70
C TYR A 87 14.69 18.48 -6.50
N PRO A 88 14.96 19.76 -6.75
CA PRO A 88 16.21 20.23 -7.35
C PRO A 88 17.45 19.75 -6.58
N ARG A 89 18.48 19.29 -7.30
CA ARG A 89 19.66 18.69 -6.67
C ARG A 89 20.38 19.56 -5.65
N GLN A 90 20.42 20.88 -5.86
CA GLN A 90 21.09 21.85 -4.98
C GLN A 90 20.24 22.30 -3.79
N MET A 91 18.98 21.89 -3.75
CA MET A 91 18.06 22.23 -2.67
C MET A 91 18.52 21.60 -1.36
N LYS A 92 18.37 22.31 -0.24
CA LYS A 92 18.57 21.80 1.11
C LYS A 92 17.30 21.10 1.61
N ILE A 93 17.44 20.23 2.59
CA ILE A 93 16.31 19.56 3.24
C ILE A 93 15.32 20.60 3.79
N SER A 94 15.79 21.66 4.51
CA SER A 94 14.93 22.74 5.00
C SER A 94 14.07 23.37 3.91
N GLN A 95 14.62 23.57 2.73
CA GLN A 95 13.88 24.14 1.61
C GLN A 95 12.79 23.21 1.06
N THR A 96 12.90 21.90 1.29
CA THR A 96 11.79 20.96 0.96
C THR A 96 10.63 21.11 1.93
N PHE A 97 10.92 21.48 3.19
CA PHE A 97 9.90 21.79 4.20
C PHE A 97 9.17 23.08 3.84
N ASP A 98 9.92 24.13 3.46
CA ASP A 98 9.33 25.42 3.03
C ASP A 98 8.41 25.22 1.80
N LEU A 99 8.80 24.36 0.86
CA LEU A 99 7.94 24.01 -0.29
C LEU A 99 6.69 23.24 0.13
N ALA A 100 6.81 22.32 1.08
CA ALA A 100 5.67 21.57 1.58
C ALA A 100 4.70 22.50 2.34
N ASP A 101 5.21 23.44 3.14
CA ASP A 101 4.39 24.43 3.82
C ASP A 101 3.66 25.35 2.84
N ALA A 102 4.36 25.83 1.82
CA ALA A 102 3.77 26.67 0.78
C ALA A 102 2.66 25.97 -0.03
N ALA A 103 2.76 24.65 -0.23
CA ALA A 103 1.81 23.88 -1.03
C ALA A 103 0.63 23.33 -0.21
N TYR A 104 0.84 22.97 1.05
CA TYR A 104 -0.13 22.26 1.89
C TYR A 104 -0.60 23.04 3.11
N ASN A 105 0.02 24.17 3.43
CA ASN A 105 -0.16 24.98 4.62
C ASN A 105 0.04 24.21 5.95
N ASN A 106 0.44 24.91 7.00
CA ASN A 106 0.59 24.33 8.34
C ASN A 106 1.47 23.07 8.37
N PHE A 107 2.63 23.10 7.69
CA PHE A 107 3.64 22.04 7.81
C PHE A 107 4.13 21.93 9.25
N ASP A 108 4.25 20.72 9.77
CA ASP A 108 4.67 20.44 11.15
C ASP A 108 6.20 20.46 11.27
N TYR A 109 6.77 21.63 11.47
CA TYR A 109 8.22 21.85 11.63
C TYR A 109 8.77 21.15 12.89
N ASP A 110 8.00 21.11 13.98
CA ASP A 110 8.44 20.45 15.22
C ASP A 110 8.55 18.93 15.03
N LEU A 111 7.60 18.33 14.35
CA LEU A 111 7.67 16.93 13.94
C LEU A 111 8.83 16.68 12.98
N ALA A 112 9.03 17.54 11.98
CA ALA A 112 10.14 17.41 11.03
C ALA A 112 11.50 17.49 11.73
N ASP A 113 11.70 18.40 12.68
CA ASP A 113 12.92 18.53 13.47
C ASP A 113 13.18 17.31 14.36
N ARG A 114 12.11 16.73 14.91
CA ARG A 114 12.21 15.46 15.65
C ARG A 114 12.61 14.31 14.75
N LEU A 115 12.00 14.19 13.57
CA LEU A 115 12.29 13.14 12.60
C LEU A 115 13.69 13.27 11.99
N LEU A 116 14.20 14.50 11.78
CA LEU A 116 15.60 14.69 11.39
C LEU A 116 16.57 14.01 12.34
N LYS A 117 16.32 14.12 13.66
CA LYS A 117 17.15 13.45 14.69
C LYS A 117 17.01 11.93 14.64
N VAL A 118 15.77 11.41 14.44
CA VAL A 118 15.49 9.97 14.32
C VAL A 118 16.24 9.36 13.15
N PHE A 119 16.27 10.05 11.99
CA PHE A 119 16.93 9.57 10.77
C PHE A 119 18.40 10.00 10.63
N GLY A 120 18.96 10.67 11.65
CA GLY A 120 20.36 11.13 11.62
C GLY A 120 20.65 12.14 10.50
N LEU A 121 19.67 12.96 10.14
CA LEU A 121 19.78 13.97 9.09
C LEU A 121 19.93 15.37 9.68
N ASN A 122 20.41 16.30 8.85
CA ASN A 122 20.50 17.72 9.17
C ASN A 122 19.80 18.52 8.06
N ASP A 123 19.00 19.49 8.44
CA ASP A 123 18.19 20.34 7.58
C ASP A 123 19.00 21.13 6.53
N ARG A 124 20.28 21.41 6.81
CA ARG A 124 21.22 22.12 5.92
C ARG A 124 21.84 21.24 4.84
N MET A 125 21.69 19.92 4.92
CA MET A 125 22.23 18.99 3.92
C MET A 125 21.55 19.23 2.58
N LYS A 126 22.34 19.21 1.51
CA LYS A 126 21.82 19.31 0.12
C LYS A 126 21.36 17.94 -0.37
N ILE A 127 20.26 17.91 -1.11
CA ILE A 127 19.70 16.67 -1.69
C ILE A 127 20.74 15.90 -2.54
N THR A 128 21.61 16.62 -3.25
CA THR A 128 22.69 16.00 -4.07
C THR A 128 23.71 15.22 -3.25
N ASN A 129 23.88 15.56 -1.96
CA ASN A 129 24.88 14.94 -1.09
C ASN A 129 24.32 13.76 -0.27
N LEU A 130 23.01 13.51 -0.37
CA LEU A 130 22.38 12.43 0.36
C LEU A 130 22.62 11.08 -0.32
N SER A 131 22.89 10.04 0.45
CA SER A 131 22.80 8.66 -0.01
C SER A 131 21.35 8.32 -0.42
N THR A 132 21.14 7.19 -1.08
CA THR A 132 19.79 6.76 -1.46
C THR A 132 18.87 6.64 -0.25
N GLY A 133 19.33 5.98 0.83
CA GLY A 133 18.56 5.84 2.06
C GLY A 133 18.28 7.19 2.75
N GLN A 134 19.29 8.07 2.84
CA GLN A 134 19.11 9.41 3.39
C GLN A 134 18.11 10.25 2.58
N ARG A 135 18.09 10.09 1.27
CA ARG A 135 17.15 10.77 0.39
C ARG A 135 15.73 10.24 0.60
N THR A 136 15.57 8.94 0.73
CA THR A 136 14.28 8.32 1.07
C THR A 136 13.82 8.81 2.44
N ALA A 137 14.68 8.80 3.47
CA ALA A 137 14.36 9.31 4.80
C ALA A 137 13.94 10.79 4.78
N SER A 138 14.63 11.66 4.01
CA SER A 138 14.24 13.07 3.88
C SER A 138 12.84 13.25 3.27
N LYS A 139 12.47 12.42 2.29
CA LYS A 139 11.11 12.43 1.71
C LYS A 139 10.06 11.94 2.71
N LEU A 140 10.38 10.92 3.52
CA LEU A 140 9.50 10.42 4.58
C LEU A 140 9.24 11.47 5.66
N ILE A 141 10.26 12.26 6.03
CA ILE A 141 10.06 13.38 6.96
C ILE A 141 9.01 14.35 6.42
N VAL A 142 9.12 14.74 5.16
CA VAL A 142 8.12 15.61 4.51
C VAL A 142 6.74 14.95 4.53
N ALA A 143 6.65 13.66 4.15
CA ALA A 143 5.39 12.94 4.08
C ALA A 143 4.67 12.80 5.44
N LEU A 144 5.44 12.64 6.51
CA LEU A 144 4.88 12.54 7.86
C LEU A 144 4.51 13.91 8.44
N ALA A 145 5.24 14.97 8.09
CA ALA A 145 5.04 16.31 8.63
C ALA A 145 4.06 17.19 7.82
N VAL A 146 3.76 16.82 6.56
CA VAL A 146 2.82 17.58 5.71
C VAL A 146 1.41 17.54 6.28
N ASN A 147 0.67 18.66 6.10
CA ASN A 147 -0.73 18.75 6.52
C ASN A 147 -1.69 18.33 5.40
N ALA A 148 -1.68 17.03 5.05
CA ALA A 148 -2.57 16.47 4.04
C ALA A 148 -3.47 15.39 4.66
N ASP A 149 -4.70 15.26 4.17
CA ASP A 149 -5.68 14.26 4.61
C ASP A 149 -5.34 12.86 4.10
N TYR A 150 -4.83 12.81 2.88
CA TYR A 150 -4.41 11.58 2.19
C TYR A 150 -2.92 11.64 1.89
N VAL A 151 -2.16 10.71 2.47
CA VAL A 151 -0.71 10.60 2.28
C VAL A 151 -0.43 9.32 1.51
N LEU A 152 -0.11 9.47 0.23
CA LEU A 152 0.22 8.39 -0.68
C LEU A 152 1.73 8.17 -0.69
N LEU A 153 2.18 6.96 -0.40
CA LEU A 153 3.60 6.61 -0.28
C LEU A 153 3.95 5.54 -1.32
N ASP A 154 4.70 5.91 -2.35
CA ASP A 154 5.14 5.00 -3.40
C ASP A 154 6.51 4.43 -3.06
N GLU A 155 6.57 3.13 -2.75
CA GLU A 155 7.76 2.38 -2.30
C GLU A 155 8.55 3.10 -1.18
N PRO A 156 7.90 3.42 -0.03
CA PRO A 156 8.44 4.34 0.98
C PRO A 156 9.72 3.87 1.64
N ILE A 157 9.99 2.57 1.67
CA ILE A 157 11.15 2.00 2.38
C ILE A 157 12.30 1.62 1.45
N LEU A 158 12.17 1.88 0.16
CA LEU A 158 13.20 1.53 -0.82
C LEU A 158 14.50 2.27 -0.53
N GLY A 159 15.58 1.51 -0.35
CA GLY A 159 16.91 2.04 -0.03
C GLY A 159 17.17 2.36 1.44
N LEU A 160 16.21 2.15 2.34
CA LEU A 160 16.44 2.21 3.78
C LEU A 160 17.05 0.90 4.29
N ASP A 161 17.95 1.00 5.26
CA ASP A 161 18.38 -0.15 6.06
C ASP A 161 17.30 -0.57 7.08
N ALA A 162 17.48 -1.73 7.71
CA ALA A 162 16.51 -2.30 8.63
C ALA A 162 16.17 -1.37 9.82
N ASN A 163 17.16 -0.65 10.36
CA ASN A 163 16.94 0.25 11.50
C ASN A 163 16.08 1.46 11.10
N HIS A 164 16.35 2.04 9.93
CA HIS A 164 15.57 3.17 9.43
C HIS A 164 14.16 2.75 8.99
N ARG A 165 13.95 1.51 8.49
CA ARG A 165 12.62 0.97 8.21
C ARG A 165 11.79 0.85 9.50
N ASP A 166 12.35 0.22 10.52
CA ASP A 166 11.70 0.08 11.84
C ASP A 166 11.34 1.45 12.44
N SER A 167 12.29 2.41 12.36
CA SER A 167 12.03 3.79 12.79
C SER A 167 10.90 4.44 12.01
N PHE A 168 10.85 4.27 10.68
CA PHE A 168 9.77 4.80 9.86
C PHE A 168 8.40 4.25 10.27
N TYR A 169 8.27 2.95 10.45
CA TYR A 169 6.99 2.34 10.84
C TYR A 169 6.52 2.81 12.21
N LYS A 170 7.43 2.91 13.18
CA LYS A 170 7.12 3.45 14.51
C LYS A 170 6.62 4.90 14.43
N GLU A 171 7.31 5.73 13.65
CA GLU A 171 6.93 7.14 13.49
C GLU A 171 5.64 7.32 12.68
N LEU A 172 5.38 6.45 11.69
CA LEU A 172 4.11 6.45 10.95
C LEU A 172 2.95 6.13 11.89
N VAL A 173 3.05 5.05 12.69
CA VAL A 173 2.00 4.68 13.66
C VAL A 173 1.79 5.79 14.68
N LYS A 174 2.87 6.35 15.24
CA LYS A 174 2.78 7.45 16.19
C LYS A 174 2.09 8.67 15.59
N THR A 175 2.49 9.07 14.37
CA THR A 175 1.89 10.21 13.66
C THR A 175 0.42 9.95 13.34
N TYR A 176 0.07 8.71 12.98
CA TYR A 176 -1.31 8.30 12.74
C TYR A 176 -2.17 8.38 14.01
N GLN A 177 -1.63 7.96 15.15
CA GLN A 177 -2.33 8.05 16.44
C GLN A 177 -2.52 9.50 16.91
N GLU A 178 -1.50 10.35 16.74
CA GLU A 178 -1.54 11.76 17.14
C GLU A 178 -2.45 12.60 16.22
N ARG A 179 -2.45 12.31 14.92
CA ARG A 179 -3.26 12.97 13.90
C ARG A 179 -3.78 11.94 12.89
N PRO A 180 -4.96 11.35 13.14
CA PRO A 180 -5.57 10.37 12.24
C PRO A 180 -5.80 10.95 10.84
N ARG A 181 -5.23 10.31 9.83
CA ARG A 181 -5.35 10.63 8.40
C ARG A 181 -5.16 9.36 7.57
N THR A 182 -5.50 9.40 6.31
CA THR A 182 -5.42 8.21 5.47
C THR A 182 -4.02 8.06 4.88
N PHE A 183 -3.37 6.92 5.14
CA PHE A 183 -2.13 6.54 4.49
C PHE A 183 -2.37 5.45 3.45
N VAL A 184 -1.73 5.53 2.30
CA VAL A 184 -1.68 4.47 1.30
C VAL A 184 -0.23 4.09 1.06
N LEU A 185 0.17 2.90 1.50
CA LEU A 185 1.52 2.36 1.31
C LEU A 185 1.53 1.45 0.08
N SER A 186 2.14 1.92 -1.01
CA SER A 186 2.36 1.11 -2.21
C SER A 186 3.70 0.40 -2.07
N THR A 187 3.69 -0.92 -2.02
CA THR A 187 4.92 -1.71 -1.93
C THR A 187 4.76 -3.12 -2.48
N HIS A 188 5.88 -3.74 -2.79
CA HIS A 188 5.99 -5.17 -3.07
C HIS A 188 6.58 -5.96 -1.88
N LEU A 189 7.01 -5.28 -0.79
CA LEU A 189 7.57 -5.86 0.43
C LEU A 189 6.46 -6.04 1.48
N ILE A 190 5.59 -7.02 1.27
CA ILE A 190 4.35 -7.20 2.04
C ILE A 190 4.62 -7.55 3.50
N GLU A 191 5.61 -8.42 3.78
CA GLU A 191 6.00 -8.80 5.14
C GLU A 191 6.25 -7.60 6.05
N GLU A 192 6.80 -6.53 5.49
CA GLU A 192 7.19 -5.33 6.23
C GLU A 192 5.97 -4.52 6.71
N ILE A 193 4.85 -4.56 5.97
CA ILE A 193 3.69 -3.71 6.24
C ILE A 193 2.45 -4.46 6.72
N GLN A 194 2.43 -5.79 6.66
CA GLN A 194 1.22 -6.60 6.94
C GLN A 194 0.62 -6.37 8.33
N GLN A 195 1.43 -5.97 9.31
CA GLN A 195 0.96 -5.66 10.68
C GLN A 195 0.44 -4.22 10.83
N LEU A 196 0.63 -3.37 9.83
CA LEU A 196 0.27 -1.95 9.86
C LEU A 196 -0.99 -1.67 9.07
N VAL A 197 -1.22 -2.44 8.00
CA VAL A 197 -2.30 -2.17 7.06
C VAL A 197 -3.62 -2.72 7.58
N GLU A 198 -4.61 -1.84 7.69
CA GLU A 198 -5.97 -2.17 8.13
C GLU A 198 -6.84 -2.63 6.96
N HIS A 199 -6.49 -2.23 5.73
CA HIS A 199 -7.21 -2.57 4.51
C HIS A 199 -6.25 -2.79 3.34
N VAL A 200 -6.50 -3.79 2.52
CA VAL A 200 -5.66 -4.12 1.37
C VAL A 200 -6.38 -3.93 0.05
N LEU A 201 -5.66 -3.32 -0.88
CA LEU A 201 -5.97 -3.24 -2.29
C LEU A 201 -4.92 -4.07 -3.03
N ILE A 202 -5.28 -5.22 -3.59
CA ILE A 202 -4.34 -6.04 -4.37
C ILE A 202 -4.58 -5.78 -5.85
N MET A 203 -3.53 -5.34 -6.54
CA MET A 203 -3.53 -5.13 -7.98
C MET A 203 -2.85 -6.29 -8.69
N ASP A 204 -3.54 -6.87 -9.67
CA ASP A 204 -2.98 -7.82 -10.61
C ASP A 204 -3.56 -7.56 -12.00
N GLN A 205 -2.76 -7.79 -13.05
CA GLN A 205 -3.16 -7.60 -14.45
C GLN A 205 -3.92 -6.27 -14.69
N HIS A 206 -3.40 -5.17 -14.09
CA HIS A 206 -3.92 -3.81 -14.22
C HIS A 206 -5.29 -3.54 -13.58
N ARG A 207 -5.81 -4.46 -12.75
CA ARG A 207 -7.08 -4.38 -12.05
C ARG A 207 -6.90 -4.52 -10.53
N ILE A 208 -7.87 -4.04 -9.77
CA ILE A 208 -7.99 -4.39 -8.35
C ILE A 208 -8.72 -5.73 -8.28
N ILE A 209 -8.02 -6.75 -7.76
CA ILE A 209 -8.57 -8.10 -7.58
C ILE A 209 -9.03 -8.38 -6.15
N ILE A 210 -8.51 -7.62 -5.18
CA ILE A 210 -8.93 -7.63 -3.76
C ILE A 210 -9.07 -6.18 -3.30
N ASN A 211 -10.14 -5.89 -2.57
CA ASN A 211 -10.43 -4.62 -1.92
C ASN A 211 -11.20 -4.92 -0.61
N GLU A 212 -10.47 -5.18 0.48
CA GLU A 212 -11.05 -5.75 1.69
C GLU A 212 -10.23 -5.40 2.94
N ASP A 213 -10.85 -5.40 4.10
CA ASP A 213 -10.16 -5.26 5.38
C ASP A 213 -9.20 -6.45 5.59
N THR A 214 -8.00 -6.14 6.07
CA THR A 214 -6.91 -7.14 6.18
C THR A 214 -7.30 -8.29 7.10
N GLU A 215 -7.96 -7.99 8.21
CA GLU A 215 -8.41 -8.99 9.18
C GLU A 215 -9.45 -9.92 8.56
N ASP A 216 -10.46 -9.38 7.86
CA ASP A 216 -11.52 -10.14 7.19
C ASP A 216 -10.96 -11.02 6.06
N LEU A 217 -9.97 -10.50 5.33
CA LEU A 217 -9.30 -11.23 4.27
C LEU A 217 -8.49 -12.42 4.82
N LEU A 218 -7.69 -12.18 5.86
CA LEU A 218 -6.88 -13.23 6.49
C LEU A 218 -7.70 -14.26 7.26
N ALA A 219 -8.88 -13.89 7.75
CA ALA A 219 -9.82 -14.83 8.36
C ALA A 219 -10.31 -15.91 7.38
N LYS A 220 -10.23 -15.68 6.08
CA LYS A 220 -10.58 -16.64 5.00
C LYS A 220 -9.37 -17.39 4.44
N ALA A 221 -8.15 -17.06 4.86
CA ALA A 221 -6.90 -17.62 4.33
C ALA A 221 -6.47 -18.85 5.15
N TYR A 222 -6.82 -20.03 4.67
CA TYR A 222 -6.53 -21.29 5.37
C TYR A 222 -5.52 -22.16 4.62
N ALA A 223 -4.59 -22.77 5.38
CA ALA A 223 -3.72 -23.84 4.93
C ALA A 223 -4.22 -25.18 5.51
N VAL A 224 -4.62 -26.10 4.64
CA VAL A 224 -5.13 -27.43 5.00
C VAL A 224 -4.08 -28.45 4.63
N SER A 225 -3.47 -29.11 5.63
CA SER A 225 -2.34 -30.03 5.45
C SER A 225 -2.65 -31.41 5.97
N GLY A 226 -2.26 -32.47 5.24
CA GLY A 226 -2.44 -33.87 5.63
C GLY A 226 -2.20 -34.85 4.48
N PRO A 227 -2.61 -36.13 4.62
CA PRO A 227 -2.58 -37.10 3.54
C PRO A 227 -3.36 -36.60 2.33
N ALA A 228 -2.78 -36.66 1.12
CA ALA A 228 -3.29 -36.02 -0.09
C ALA A 228 -4.79 -36.30 -0.33
N LYS A 229 -5.23 -37.55 -0.19
CA LYS A 229 -6.63 -37.95 -0.39
C LYS A 229 -7.59 -37.21 0.57
N LEU A 230 -7.21 -37.10 1.87
CA LEU A 230 -8.05 -36.45 2.89
C LEU A 230 -8.10 -34.91 2.69
N VAL A 231 -6.99 -34.32 2.24
CA VAL A 231 -6.94 -32.90 1.90
C VAL A 231 -7.83 -32.62 0.70
N ASP A 232 -7.78 -33.47 -0.35
CA ASP A 232 -8.63 -33.31 -1.54
C ASP A 232 -10.11 -33.46 -1.22
N GLU A 233 -10.46 -34.43 -0.39
CA GLU A 233 -11.84 -34.64 0.09
C GLU A 233 -12.31 -33.43 0.93
N TYR A 234 -11.46 -32.95 1.82
CA TYR A 234 -11.80 -31.79 2.65
C TYR A 234 -11.92 -30.48 1.84
N ALA A 235 -11.01 -30.24 0.89
CA ALA A 235 -10.99 -29.03 0.07
C ALA A 235 -12.03 -29.04 -1.06
N ALA A 236 -12.73 -30.14 -1.27
CA ALA A 236 -13.73 -30.27 -2.33
C ALA A 236 -14.84 -29.20 -2.21
N GLY A 237 -15.04 -28.41 -3.27
CA GLY A 237 -16.03 -27.33 -3.32
C GLY A 237 -15.58 -26.00 -2.68
N LEU A 238 -14.35 -25.92 -2.13
CA LEU A 238 -13.76 -24.69 -1.63
C LEU A 238 -12.85 -24.06 -2.68
N LYS A 239 -12.65 -22.73 -2.55
CA LYS A 239 -11.75 -21.98 -3.43
C LYS A 239 -10.28 -22.24 -3.06
N VAL A 240 -9.67 -23.20 -3.76
CA VAL A 240 -8.24 -23.53 -3.64
C VAL A 240 -7.44 -22.57 -4.52
N LEU A 241 -6.48 -21.83 -3.95
CA LEU A 241 -5.57 -20.95 -4.68
C LEU A 241 -4.33 -21.70 -5.16
N GLN A 242 -3.77 -22.56 -4.30
CA GLN A 242 -2.51 -23.28 -4.55
C GLN A 242 -2.49 -24.61 -3.82
N THR A 243 -1.71 -25.56 -4.33
CA THR A 243 -1.42 -26.82 -3.62
C THR A 243 0.06 -27.12 -3.68
N GLU A 244 0.59 -27.70 -2.60
CA GLU A 244 1.99 -28.12 -2.49
C GLU A 244 2.06 -29.55 -1.99
N MET A 245 3.08 -30.31 -2.44
CA MET A 245 3.34 -31.66 -2.01
C MET A 245 4.71 -31.77 -1.33
N MET A 246 4.76 -32.34 -0.12
CA MET A 246 5.99 -32.64 0.58
C MET A 246 5.95 -34.13 0.99
N GLY A 247 6.55 -34.98 0.18
CA GLY A 247 6.42 -36.43 0.33
C GLY A 247 4.96 -36.87 0.18
N ASN A 248 4.39 -37.49 1.23
CA ASN A 248 3.00 -37.94 1.25
C ASN A 248 2.02 -36.90 1.83
N ILE A 249 2.52 -35.76 2.25
CA ILE A 249 1.71 -34.66 2.80
C ILE A 249 1.38 -33.67 1.68
N LYS A 250 0.10 -33.38 1.54
CA LYS A 250 -0.42 -32.28 0.69
C LYS A 250 -0.82 -31.11 1.56
N THR A 251 -0.49 -29.90 1.12
CA THR A 251 -1.05 -28.66 1.68
C THR A 251 -1.86 -27.97 0.59
N ALA A 252 -3.12 -27.69 0.88
CA ALA A 252 -3.98 -26.87 0.05
C ALA A 252 -4.16 -25.51 0.70
N TYR A 253 -3.90 -24.43 -0.05
CA TYR A 253 -4.08 -23.05 0.39
C TYR A 253 -5.41 -22.55 -0.13
N LEU A 254 -6.32 -22.22 0.79
CA LEU A 254 -7.70 -21.86 0.50
C LEU A 254 -7.93 -20.38 0.76
N LEU A 255 -8.81 -19.78 -0.03
CA LEU A 255 -9.38 -18.45 0.25
C LEU A 255 -10.90 -18.57 0.22
N ASP A 256 -11.49 -19.00 1.32
CA ASP A 256 -12.90 -19.28 1.45
C ASP A 256 -13.36 -19.24 2.90
N HIS A 257 -14.66 -19.12 3.13
CA HIS A 257 -15.24 -19.34 4.45
C HIS A 257 -15.37 -20.82 4.74
N LEU A 258 -14.72 -21.29 5.82
CA LEU A 258 -14.90 -22.66 6.26
C LEU A 258 -16.21 -22.78 7.07
N ASP A 259 -17.03 -23.77 6.73
CA ASP A 259 -18.21 -24.13 7.50
C ASP A 259 -17.77 -24.76 8.85
N GLU A 260 -18.19 -24.18 9.97
CA GLU A 260 -17.89 -24.70 11.31
C GLU A 260 -18.41 -26.12 11.54
N GLN A 261 -19.42 -26.55 10.77
CA GLN A 261 -19.98 -27.91 10.84
C GLN A 261 -19.20 -28.94 10.01
N ARG A 262 -18.19 -28.48 9.22
CA ARG A 262 -17.40 -29.38 8.37
C ARG A 262 -16.48 -30.22 9.22
N VAL A 263 -16.67 -31.54 9.17
CA VAL A 263 -15.86 -32.50 9.94
C VAL A 263 -14.41 -32.48 9.45
N ILE A 264 -13.49 -32.18 10.36
CA ILE A 264 -12.05 -32.20 10.09
C ILE A 264 -11.54 -33.64 10.36
N PRO A 265 -10.97 -34.37 9.36
CA PRO A 265 -10.40 -35.66 9.60
C PRO A 265 -9.21 -35.61 10.57
N ASP A 266 -9.03 -36.60 11.46
CA ASP A 266 -8.00 -36.61 12.51
C ASP A 266 -6.56 -36.37 12.01
N GLN A 267 -6.27 -36.73 10.75
CA GLN A 267 -4.94 -36.56 10.15
C GLN A 267 -4.79 -35.24 9.36
N VAL A 268 -5.81 -34.41 9.33
CA VAL A 268 -5.81 -33.11 8.66
C VAL A 268 -5.60 -32.00 9.68
N LYS A 269 -4.68 -31.09 9.39
CA LYS A 269 -4.42 -29.90 10.19
C LYS A 269 -4.84 -28.66 9.40
N ILE A 270 -5.50 -27.74 10.07
CA ILE A 270 -5.90 -26.46 9.51
C ILE A 270 -5.15 -25.35 10.25
N GLY A 271 -4.58 -24.44 9.51
CA GLY A 271 -3.94 -23.22 10.01
C GLY A 271 -4.25 -22.04 9.12
N HIS A 272 -3.83 -20.86 9.51
CA HIS A 272 -3.88 -19.67 8.66
C HIS A 272 -2.51 -19.43 8.01
N TYR A 273 -2.51 -18.75 6.89
CA TYR A 273 -1.31 -18.23 6.27
C TYR A 273 -1.38 -16.71 6.12
N ASP A 274 -0.23 -16.08 5.98
CA ASP A 274 -0.09 -14.63 6.03
C ASP A 274 -0.44 -13.93 4.70
N LEU A 275 -0.46 -12.60 4.76
CA LEU A 275 -0.79 -11.74 3.61
C LEU A 275 0.20 -11.90 2.46
N GLN A 276 1.48 -12.18 2.74
CA GLN A 276 2.49 -12.37 1.71
C GLN A 276 2.25 -13.64 0.90
N HIS A 277 2.00 -14.78 1.56
CA HIS A 277 1.66 -16.02 0.88
C HIS A 277 0.35 -15.89 0.11
N LEU A 278 -0.67 -15.24 0.71
CA LEU A 278 -1.93 -14.96 0.02
C LEU A 278 -1.70 -14.18 -1.27
N PHE A 279 -0.92 -13.11 -1.22
CA PHE A 279 -0.58 -12.30 -2.39
C PHE A 279 0.13 -13.14 -3.47
N ILE A 280 1.12 -13.96 -3.07
CA ILE A 280 1.85 -14.84 -3.99
C ILE A 280 0.88 -15.81 -4.68
N TYR A 281 0.00 -16.48 -3.94
CA TYR A 281 -0.92 -17.46 -4.52
C TYR A 281 -2.01 -16.83 -5.39
N LEU A 282 -2.44 -15.61 -5.06
CA LEU A 282 -3.40 -14.86 -5.91
C LEU A 282 -2.78 -14.39 -7.23
N THR A 283 -1.49 -14.00 -7.20
CA THR A 283 -0.84 -13.38 -8.38
C THR A 283 -0.01 -14.36 -9.22
N ASN A 284 0.28 -15.57 -8.72
CA ASN A 284 0.97 -16.63 -9.49
C ASN A 284 0.00 -17.54 -10.27
N GLY A 285 -1.31 -17.45 -10.05
CA GLY A 285 -2.33 -18.30 -10.72
C GLY A 285 -2.56 -18.00 -12.21
N GLY A 286 -1.75 -17.16 -12.83
CA GLY A 286 -1.81 -16.85 -14.27
C GLY A 286 -0.86 -17.64 -15.17
N GLU A 287 -0.10 -18.61 -14.63
CA GLU A 287 0.82 -19.47 -15.41
C GLU A 287 0.33 -20.93 -15.45
N HIS A 288 -0.88 -21.14 -15.96
CA HIS A 288 -1.36 -22.48 -16.38
C HIS A 288 -2.08 -22.41 -17.72
#